data_78e452c38958d452c8e55a5f6d146a19
#
_entry.id   78e452c38958d452c8e55a5f6d146a19
#
_cell.length_a   1.000
_cell.length_b   1.000
_cell.length_c   1.000
_cell.angle_alpha   90.00
_cell.angle_beta   90.00
_cell.angle_gamma   90.00
#
_symmetry.space_group_name_H-M   'P 1'
#
loop_
_entity.id
_entity.type
_entity.pdbx_description
1 polymer ?
#
loop_
_entity_poly.entity_id
_entity_poly.type
_entity_poly.pdbx_seq_one_letter_code
_entity_poly.pdbx_strand_id
1 'polypeptide(L)'
;MRPVTLRPVRRVAVAFASAALVGVSLLTPSTALAHGTPEARFDRPFTGFASASTVLSDSSPAPAGLDAKPIDDALARIAGWEEPSGTTRPLYAGAVTLLGYDGHVVAREASGYALRYADGAGTELPRDQWVPMRDDTIFDMASVSKLFTSILVMQQIERGAIRLEEPVATYLPAFAAHGKGNITVRQLLTHTSGLKPWMPLWSDWPDKASRIAAVLDVEPTSPPATTYVYSDLNLMTLGVLLERQTGQVLDQLVRERIAEPLGMKDTGYNPDPSLKPRIAATEFEASPPRGMVWGEVHDENAWSLGGIAGHAGVFSTAQDMAVLAQSMLNGGTYGGHRILSQGSVEKMTTNYNTAFPGNSHGLGFELDQRWYMGGLLSPTTAGHTGYTGTSIVIDKMSRSFAIVLSNRVHPSRSWGSNNPARRAAAQGLALALGVEPRHGGTAWFSGTRDATTATLTTRTLEVPSRASLAFDLFVDTESSDPMTLESSTDGGTTWHPVPFTVRDRGTVSQTDGSIAISGTRRWLQARADLAAGPQQLRWRYTTDASYVGRGVFVDGVRVAGHLGVVLDGERHPESFVAQGWTQASR
;
A
#
# COMPACT_ATOMS: atom_id res chain seq x y z
N MET A 1 61.30 -18.22 -53.75
CA MET A 1 62.27 -19.23 -53.42
C MET A 1 61.70 -20.23 -52.46
N ARG A 2 61.92 -21.48 -52.73
CA ARG A 2 61.19 -22.65 -52.18
C ARG A 2 61.58 -22.96 -50.70
N PRO A 3 60.80 -23.83 -50.06
CA PRO A 3 60.76 -24.05 -48.62
C PRO A 3 61.70 -25.17 -48.18
N VAL A 4 61.96 -25.24 -46.87
CA VAL A 4 62.61 -26.40 -46.25
C VAL A 4 61.70 -27.01 -45.21
N THR A 5 61.32 -28.23 -45.55
CA THR A 5 60.64 -29.20 -44.67
C THR A 5 61.62 -29.92 -43.79
N LEU A 6 61.28 -30.17 -42.50
CA LEU A 6 61.89 -31.28 -41.73
C LEU A 6 60.79 -32.03 -40.97
N ARG A 7 60.83 -33.35 -41.14
CA ARG A 7 59.95 -34.38 -40.56
C ARG A 7 60.58 -35.01 -39.30
N PRO A 8 59.89 -35.93 -38.63
CA PRO A 8 59.69 -35.95 -37.17
C PRO A 8 60.56 -37.01 -36.48
N VAL A 9 60.70 -36.87 -35.16
CA VAL A 9 61.36 -37.90 -34.30
C VAL A 9 60.28 -38.62 -33.48
N ARG A 10 60.15 -39.91 -33.69
CA ARG A 10 59.41 -40.87 -32.87
C ARG A 10 60.08 -40.99 -31.51
N ARG A 11 59.29 -40.97 -30.44
CA ARG A 11 59.71 -41.51 -29.13
C ARG A 11 58.73 -42.52 -28.62
N VAL A 12 59.28 -43.61 -28.13
CA VAL A 12 58.79 -44.88 -27.68
C VAL A 12 57.92 -44.71 -26.43
N ALA A 13 56.79 -45.44 -26.41
CA ALA A 13 55.94 -45.60 -25.24
C ALA A 13 56.52 -46.64 -24.29
N VAL A 14 56.59 -46.27 -23.01
CA VAL A 14 56.81 -47.22 -21.91
C VAL A 14 55.50 -47.30 -21.12
N ALA A 15 54.90 -48.47 -21.13
CA ALA A 15 53.71 -48.80 -20.38
C ALA A 15 54.07 -49.10 -18.91
N PHE A 16 53.51 -48.33 -17.96
CA PHE A 16 53.42 -48.74 -16.58
C PHE A 16 51.99 -49.17 -16.26
N ALA A 17 51.85 -50.43 -15.91
CA ALA A 17 50.63 -50.95 -15.35
C ALA A 17 50.49 -50.47 -13.91
N SER A 18 49.45 -49.72 -13.61
CA SER A 18 49.06 -49.40 -12.24
C SER A 18 47.72 -50.05 -11.92
N ALA A 19 47.71 -50.84 -10.87
CA ALA A 19 46.54 -51.56 -10.37
C ALA A 19 45.45 -50.58 -9.88
N ALA A 20 44.23 -50.77 -10.36
CA ALA A 20 43.07 -50.05 -9.89
C ALA A 20 42.58 -50.61 -8.56
N LEU A 21 42.73 -49.85 -7.47
CA LEU A 21 41.96 -50.03 -6.25
C LEU A 21 40.57 -49.38 -6.47
N VAL A 22 39.56 -50.25 -6.56
CA VAL A 22 38.16 -49.82 -6.55
C VAL A 22 37.77 -49.45 -5.12
N GLY A 23 37.86 -48.15 -4.81
CA GLY A 23 37.28 -47.59 -3.59
C GLY A 23 35.79 -47.40 -3.80
N VAL A 24 34.97 -48.21 -3.17
CA VAL A 24 33.52 -48.01 -3.05
C VAL A 24 33.29 -46.84 -2.10
N SER A 25 33.15 -45.61 -2.65
CA SER A 25 32.64 -44.48 -1.88
C SER A 25 31.15 -44.69 -1.61
N LEU A 26 30.80 -45.05 -0.39
CA LEU A 26 29.45 -44.94 0.13
C LEU A 26 29.06 -43.44 0.09
N LEU A 27 28.32 -43.04 -0.91
CA LEU A 27 27.57 -41.79 -0.92
C LEU A 27 26.51 -41.88 0.18
N THR A 28 26.81 -41.35 1.36
CA THR A 28 25.78 -41.00 2.33
C THR A 28 24.92 -39.92 1.67
N PRO A 29 23.58 -40.09 1.59
CA PRO A 29 22.73 -39.00 1.18
C PRO A 29 22.91 -37.89 2.22
N SER A 30 23.54 -36.78 1.80
CA SER A 30 23.48 -35.53 2.52
C SER A 30 22.00 -35.16 2.57
N THR A 31 21.37 -35.36 3.70
CA THR A 31 20.08 -34.74 4.00
C THR A 31 20.34 -33.25 3.97
N ALA A 32 20.08 -32.62 2.81
CA ALA A 32 19.87 -31.19 2.75
C ALA A 32 18.79 -30.91 3.79
N LEU A 33 19.16 -30.33 4.91
CA LEU A 33 18.23 -29.66 5.80
C LEU A 33 17.42 -28.75 4.89
N ALA A 34 16.14 -29.05 4.73
CA ALA A 34 15.20 -28.15 4.12
C ALA A 34 15.30 -26.86 4.94
N HIS A 35 16.01 -25.88 4.44
CA HIS A 35 15.95 -24.54 4.96
C HIS A 35 14.50 -24.14 4.71
N GLY A 36 13.69 -24.12 5.77
CA GLY A 36 12.33 -23.60 5.70
C GLY A 36 12.38 -22.22 5.01
N THR A 37 11.41 -21.93 4.17
CA THR A 37 11.27 -20.62 3.54
C THR A 37 11.43 -19.57 4.62
N PRO A 38 12.30 -18.56 4.45
CA PRO A 38 12.46 -17.52 5.46
C PRO A 38 11.09 -16.89 5.74
N GLU A 39 10.70 -16.81 7.00
CA GLU A 39 9.45 -16.18 7.38
C GLU A 39 9.44 -14.71 6.98
N ALA A 40 8.33 -14.28 6.41
CA ALA A 40 8.09 -12.88 6.05
C ALA A 40 7.94 -12.03 7.33
N ARG A 41 8.70 -10.95 7.44
CA ARG A 41 8.89 -10.18 8.67
C ARG A 41 8.40 -8.75 8.55
N PHE A 42 7.42 -8.36 9.38
CA PHE A 42 6.97 -6.97 9.49
C PHE A 42 7.96 -6.11 10.29
N ASP A 43 8.58 -6.68 11.32
CA ASP A 43 9.53 -6.00 12.22
C ASP A 43 10.98 -5.92 11.67
N ARG A 44 11.20 -6.40 10.45
CA ARG A 44 12.46 -6.25 9.69
C ARG A 44 12.22 -5.60 8.34
N PRO A 45 11.91 -4.30 8.31
CA PRO A 45 11.60 -3.61 7.06
C PRO A 45 12.80 -3.65 6.09
N PHE A 46 12.49 -3.88 4.82
CA PHE A 46 13.46 -3.77 3.75
C PHE A 46 13.96 -2.33 3.60
N THR A 47 15.19 -2.19 3.15
CA THR A 47 15.78 -0.91 2.78
C THR A 47 16.02 -0.87 1.26
N GLY A 48 15.72 0.27 0.64
CA GLY A 48 15.89 0.41 -0.81
C GLY A 48 14.82 -0.33 -1.63
N PHE A 49 15.05 -0.39 -2.94
CA PHE A 49 14.16 -1.06 -3.89
C PHE A 49 14.39 -2.57 -3.93
N ALA A 50 13.41 -3.31 -4.43
CA ALA A 50 13.59 -4.69 -4.85
C ALA A 50 14.53 -4.76 -6.07
N SER A 51 14.99 -5.96 -6.43
CA SER A 51 15.82 -6.12 -7.62
C SER A 51 15.07 -5.68 -8.87
N ALA A 52 15.75 -4.96 -9.76
CA ALA A 52 15.18 -4.59 -11.06
C ALA A 52 14.80 -5.79 -11.95
N SER A 53 15.37 -6.97 -11.65
CA SER A 53 15.04 -8.23 -12.34
C SER A 53 13.86 -8.97 -11.74
N THR A 54 13.28 -8.50 -10.63
CA THR A 54 12.13 -9.15 -10.01
C THR A 54 10.91 -9.04 -10.94
N VAL A 55 10.34 -10.18 -11.29
CA VAL A 55 9.07 -10.31 -12.01
C VAL A 55 8.10 -11.10 -11.16
N LEU A 56 6.81 -10.80 -11.29
CA LEU A 56 5.77 -11.47 -10.53
C LEU A 56 5.65 -12.94 -10.90
N SER A 57 5.48 -13.76 -9.91
CA SER A 57 5.13 -15.17 -10.02
C SER A 57 3.99 -15.51 -9.06
N ASP A 58 3.13 -16.44 -9.43
CA ASP A 58 2.07 -16.88 -8.53
C ASP A 58 2.65 -17.74 -7.40
N SER A 59 2.14 -17.55 -6.20
CA SER A 59 2.43 -18.33 -5.01
C SER A 59 1.18 -18.39 -4.13
N SER A 60 1.20 -19.23 -3.08
CA SER A 60 0.26 -19.10 -1.97
C SER A 60 0.97 -18.45 -0.77
N PRO A 61 0.24 -17.96 0.25
CA PRO A 61 0.84 -17.25 1.38
C PRO A 61 1.94 -18.03 2.10
N ALA A 62 1.68 -19.28 2.47
CA ALA A 62 2.61 -20.07 3.28
C ALA A 62 3.97 -20.34 2.59
N PRO A 63 4.08 -20.72 1.31
CA PRO A 63 5.36 -20.83 0.61
C PRO A 63 6.11 -19.49 0.51
N ALA A 64 5.41 -18.36 0.54
CA ALA A 64 6.02 -17.03 0.59
C ALA A 64 6.43 -16.60 2.03
N GLY A 65 6.24 -17.46 3.03
CA GLY A 65 6.57 -17.19 4.43
C GLY A 65 5.51 -16.37 5.18
N LEU A 66 4.33 -16.18 4.59
CA LEU A 66 3.21 -15.44 5.18
C LEU A 66 2.26 -16.36 5.95
N ASP A 67 1.60 -15.81 6.98
CA ASP A 67 0.44 -16.44 7.58
C ASP A 67 -0.77 -16.33 6.65
N ALA A 68 -1.34 -17.46 6.24
CA ALA A 68 -2.48 -17.48 5.33
C ALA A 68 -3.76 -16.93 5.99
N LYS A 69 -3.95 -17.20 7.29
CA LYS A 69 -5.23 -16.90 7.95
C LYS A 69 -5.66 -15.44 7.89
N PRO A 70 -4.82 -14.43 8.17
CA PRO A 70 -5.23 -13.03 8.04
C PRO A 70 -5.63 -12.63 6.62
N ILE A 71 -5.00 -13.24 5.61
CA ILE A 71 -5.33 -13.02 4.20
C ILE A 71 -6.70 -13.63 3.90
N ASP A 72 -6.92 -14.90 4.26
CA ASP A 72 -8.19 -15.60 4.04
C ASP A 72 -9.35 -14.89 4.75
N ASP A 73 -9.15 -14.45 5.99
CA ASP A 73 -10.14 -13.68 6.75
C ASP A 73 -10.47 -12.35 6.06
N ALA A 74 -9.47 -11.68 5.48
CA ALA A 74 -9.68 -10.42 4.76
C ALA A 74 -10.45 -10.63 3.45
N LEU A 75 -10.10 -11.64 2.67
CA LEU A 75 -10.80 -11.99 1.42
C LEU A 75 -12.26 -12.39 1.68
N ALA A 76 -12.50 -13.24 2.69
CA ALA A 76 -13.85 -13.62 3.08
C ALA A 76 -14.71 -12.41 3.51
N ARG A 77 -14.12 -11.44 4.21
CA ARG A 77 -14.81 -10.20 4.58
C ARG A 77 -15.12 -9.34 3.35
N ILE A 78 -14.18 -9.24 2.41
CA ILE A 78 -14.36 -8.47 1.16
C ILE A 78 -15.50 -9.09 0.35
N ALA A 79 -15.52 -10.40 0.14
CA ALA A 79 -16.61 -11.09 -0.53
C ALA A 79 -17.97 -10.93 0.20
N GLY A 80 -17.95 -10.91 1.53
CA GLY A 80 -19.16 -10.73 2.34
C GLY A 80 -19.87 -9.37 2.17
N TRP A 81 -19.16 -8.34 1.70
CA TRP A 81 -19.78 -7.01 1.46
C TRP A 81 -20.50 -6.87 0.13
N GLU A 82 -20.54 -7.90 -0.70
CA GLU A 82 -21.33 -8.00 -1.94
C GLU A 82 -22.79 -8.36 -1.69
N GLU A 83 -23.10 -8.83 -0.48
CA GLU A 83 -24.45 -9.20 -0.09
C GLU A 83 -25.04 -8.21 0.91
N PRO A 84 -26.36 -7.99 0.87
CA PRO A 84 -27.03 -7.12 1.84
C PRO A 84 -26.96 -7.74 3.23
N SER A 85 -26.78 -6.91 4.25
CA SER A 85 -26.82 -7.31 5.66
C SER A 85 -27.97 -6.60 6.39
N GLY A 86 -29.04 -7.31 6.68
CA GLY A 86 -30.26 -6.73 7.23
C GLY A 86 -30.86 -5.68 6.28
N THR A 87 -30.94 -4.42 6.71
CA THR A 87 -31.39 -3.28 5.90
C THR A 87 -30.27 -2.57 5.16
N THR A 88 -29.02 -2.99 5.35
CA THR A 88 -27.83 -2.38 4.74
C THR A 88 -27.63 -2.95 3.33
N ARG A 89 -27.51 -2.06 2.35
CA ARG A 89 -27.20 -2.43 0.96
C ARG A 89 -25.77 -2.96 0.84
N PRO A 90 -25.47 -3.78 -0.20
CA PRO A 90 -24.10 -4.16 -0.52
C PRO A 90 -23.21 -2.93 -0.70
N LEU A 91 -21.92 -3.05 -0.38
CA LEU A 91 -20.96 -1.97 -0.66
C LEU A 91 -20.61 -1.89 -2.15
N TYR A 92 -20.73 -2.99 -2.88
CA TYR A 92 -20.48 -3.13 -4.32
C TYR A 92 -21.14 -4.40 -4.84
N ALA A 93 -21.29 -4.51 -6.17
CA ALA A 93 -21.83 -5.73 -6.77
C ALA A 93 -20.77 -6.83 -6.91
N GLY A 94 -19.48 -6.47 -6.97
CA GLY A 94 -18.38 -7.42 -7.01
C GLY A 94 -17.02 -6.73 -6.96
N ALA A 95 -15.98 -7.53 -6.71
CA ALA A 95 -14.61 -7.06 -6.58
C ALA A 95 -13.59 -8.08 -7.08
N VAL A 96 -12.41 -7.58 -7.46
CA VAL A 96 -11.18 -8.36 -7.62
C VAL A 96 -10.16 -7.85 -6.63
N THR A 97 -9.67 -8.73 -5.76
CA THR A 97 -8.60 -8.44 -4.80
C THR A 97 -7.34 -9.18 -5.22
N LEU A 98 -6.21 -8.47 -5.25
CA LEU A 98 -4.90 -9.06 -5.52
C LEU A 98 -3.88 -8.55 -4.52
N LEU A 99 -3.17 -9.47 -3.86
CA LEU A 99 -2.14 -9.19 -2.87
C LEU A 99 -0.78 -9.68 -3.36
N GLY A 100 0.24 -8.85 -3.21
CA GLY A 100 1.61 -9.18 -3.60
C GLY A 100 2.61 -8.97 -2.47
N TYR A 101 3.62 -9.85 -2.43
CA TYR A 101 4.72 -9.80 -1.48
C TYR A 101 6.02 -10.28 -2.12
N ASP A 102 7.06 -9.46 -2.06
CA ASP A 102 8.46 -9.72 -2.50
C ASP A 102 8.56 -10.48 -3.85
N GLY A 103 7.82 -9.99 -4.86
CA GLY A 103 7.82 -10.56 -6.21
C GLY A 103 6.80 -11.69 -6.44
N HIS A 104 5.98 -12.02 -5.45
CA HIS A 104 4.95 -13.05 -5.57
C HIS A 104 3.54 -12.43 -5.51
N VAL A 105 2.63 -12.92 -6.36
CA VAL A 105 1.19 -12.76 -6.17
C VAL A 105 0.78 -13.87 -5.19
N VAL A 106 0.44 -13.48 -3.95
CA VAL A 106 0.18 -14.41 -2.85
C VAL A 106 -1.31 -14.69 -2.64
N ALA A 107 -2.17 -13.85 -3.21
CA ALA A 107 -3.61 -14.06 -3.26
C ALA A 107 -4.20 -13.31 -4.45
N ARG A 108 -5.19 -13.92 -5.10
CA ARG A 108 -6.02 -13.32 -6.14
C ARG A 108 -7.42 -13.92 -5.99
N GLU A 109 -8.42 -13.07 -5.83
CA GLU A 109 -9.81 -13.50 -5.69
C GLU A 109 -10.74 -12.54 -6.42
N ALA A 110 -11.60 -13.12 -7.27
CA ALA A 110 -12.71 -12.42 -7.89
C ALA A 110 -14.01 -12.93 -7.27
N SER A 111 -14.86 -12.02 -6.82
CA SER A 111 -16.12 -12.33 -6.17
C SER A 111 -17.26 -11.45 -6.69
N GLY A 112 -18.51 -11.91 -6.61
CA GLY A 112 -19.68 -11.19 -7.07
C GLY A 112 -19.81 -11.01 -8.58
N TYR A 113 -20.26 -9.83 -9.01
CA TYR A 113 -20.71 -9.60 -10.39
C TYR A 113 -20.17 -8.30 -10.97
N ALA A 114 -19.72 -8.36 -12.20
CA ALA A 114 -19.32 -7.22 -13.02
C ALA A 114 -20.54 -6.40 -13.48
N LEU A 115 -21.70 -7.06 -13.67
CA LEU A 115 -23.01 -6.44 -13.92
C LEU A 115 -24.09 -7.22 -13.17
N ARG A 116 -24.91 -6.54 -12.38
CA ARG A 116 -26.01 -7.15 -11.61
C ARG A 116 -27.32 -6.37 -11.74
N TYR A 117 -27.28 -5.05 -11.85
CA TYR A 117 -28.44 -4.18 -11.74
C TYR A 117 -28.81 -3.54 -13.08
N ALA A 118 -30.11 -3.32 -13.28
CA ALA A 118 -30.67 -2.73 -14.49
C ALA A 118 -30.76 -1.19 -14.45
N ASP A 119 -30.91 -0.61 -13.25
CA ASP A 119 -31.14 0.82 -13.04
C ASP A 119 -30.49 1.34 -11.75
N GLY A 120 -30.50 2.67 -11.57
CA GLY A 120 -29.95 3.34 -10.39
C GLY A 120 -30.72 3.13 -9.08
N ALA A 121 -31.92 2.56 -9.14
CA ALA A 121 -32.71 2.20 -7.95
C ALA A 121 -32.25 0.86 -7.34
N GLY A 122 -31.47 0.07 -8.11
CA GLY A 122 -31.00 -1.25 -7.71
C GLY A 122 -31.93 -2.38 -8.10
N THR A 123 -32.74 -2.19 -9.14
CA THR A 123 -33.53 -3.29 -9.73
C THR A 123 -32.54 -4.30 -10.33
N GLU A 124 -32.61 -5.54 -9.85
CA GLU A 124 -31.75 -6.60 -10.38
C GLU A 124 -32.17 -7.01 -11.79
N LEU A 125 -31.21 -7.26 -12.65
CA LEU A 125 -31.43 -7.90 -13.93
C LEU A 125 -31.94 -9.34 -13.74
N PRO A 126 -32.61 -9.95 -14.74
CA PRO A 126 -32.81 -11.39 -14.78
C PRO A 126 -31.47 -12.12 -14.53
N ARG A 127 -31.52 -13.22 -13.77
CA ARG A 127 -30.31 -13.92 -13.29
C ARG A 127 -29.37 -14.38 -14.42
N ASP A 128 -29.93 -14.73 -15.56
CA ASP A 128 -29.22 -15.15 -16.76
C ASP A 128 -28.50 -14.01 -17.50
N GLN A 129 -28.78 -12.76 -17.12
CA GLN A 129 -28.10 -11.56 -17.62
C GLN A 129 -27.01 -11.02 -16.68
N TRP A 130 -26.84 -11.61 -15.50
CA TRP A 130 -25.77 -11.22 -14.61
C TRP A 130 -24.43 -11.63 -15.18
N VAL A 131 -23.47 -10.71 -15.16
CA VAL A 131 -22.11 -10.98 -15.63
C VAL A 131 -21.24 -11.24 -14.39
N PRO A 132 -20.69 -12.45 -14.22
CA PRO A 132 -19.85 -12.75 -13.07
C PRO A 132 -18.56 -11.93 -13.11
N MET A 133 -18.05 -11.56 -11.91
CA MET A 133 -16.71 -11.03 -11.76
C MET A 133 -15.69 -12.12 -12.05
N ARG A 134 -14.57 -11.75 -12.65
CA ARG A 134 -13.48 -12.66 -13.03
C ARG A 134 -12.13 -12.05 -12.73
N ASP A 135 -11.11 -12.85 -12.56
CA ASP A 135 -9.73 -12.40 -12.31
C ASP A 135 -9.21 -11.44 -13.39
N ASP A 136 -9.69 -11.61 -14.64
CA ASP A 136 -9.35 -10.79 -15.79
C ASP A 136 -10.38 -9.67 -16.08
N THR A 137 -11.26 -9.38 -15.14
CA THR A 137 -12.22 -8.26 -15.27
C THR A 137 -11.47 -6.94 -15.35
N ILE A 138 -11.86 -6.13 -16.32
CA ILE A 138 -11.31 -4.79 -16.57
C ILE A 138 -12.17 -3.77 -15.83
N PHE A 139 -11.53 -2.82 -15.16
CA PHE A 139 -12.20 -1.78 -14.38
C PHE A 139 -11.85 -0.39 -14.88
N ASP A 140 -12.81 0.52 -14.85
CA ASP A 140 -12.52 1.95 -14.90
C ASP A 140 -11.77 2.34 -13.62
N MET A 141 -10.52 2.76 -13.79
CA MET A 141 -9.61 3.08 -12.69
C MET A 141 -9.92 4.43 -12.03
N ALA A 142 -10.81 5.24 -12.63
CA ALA A 142 -11.15 6.58 -12.16
C ALA A 142 -9.87 7.38 -11.80
N SER A 143 -9.79 7.95 -10.60
CA SER A 143 -8.64 8.77 -10.18
C SER A 143 -7.31 8.03 -10.07
N VAL A 144 -7.27 6.69 -10.05
CA VAL A 144 -6.00 5.95 -10.17
C VAL A 144 -5.32 6.25 -11.52
N SER A 145 -6.06 6.71 -12.53
CA SER A 145 -5.53 7.23 -13.80
C SER A 145 -4.50 8.34 -13.62
N LYS A 146 -4.60 9.12 -12.53
CA LYS A 146 -3.66 10.19 -12.20
C LYS A 146 -2.22 9.70 -12.04
N LEU A 147 -2.04 8.43 -11.61
CA LEU A 147 -0.72 7.83 -11.50
C LEU A 147 -0.04 7.71 -12.87
N PHE A 148 -0.78 7.32 -13.91
CA PHE A 148 -0.27 7.22 -15.28
C PHE A 148 0.15 8.58 -15.81
N THR A 149 -0.68 9.61 -15.64
CA THR A 149 -0.34 10.99 -16.00
C THR A 149 0.91 11.47 -15.26
N SER A 150 1.01 11.20 -13.96
CA SER A 150 2.16 11.59 -13.12
C SER A 150 3.44 10.88 -13.54
N ILE A 151 3.39 9.59 -13.88
CA ILE A 151 4.52 8.83 -14.44
C ILE A 151 4.99 9.46 -15.75
N LEU A 152 4.08 9.82 -16.66
CA LEU A 152 4.43 10.48 -17.92
C LEU A 152 5.07 11.84 -17.69
N VAL A 153 4.58 12.64 -16.73
CA VAL A 153 5.21 13.93 -16.35
C VAL A 153 6.63 13.68 -15.83
N MET A 154 6.82 12.67 -14.98
CA MET A 154 8.16 12.33 -14.48
C MET A 154 9.10 11.84 -15.58
N GLN A 155 8.61 11.12 -16.58
CA GLN A 155 9.41 10.75 -17.76
C GLN A 155 9.85 11.99 -18.57
N GLN A 156 9.01 13.02 -18.68
CA GLN A 156 9.41 14.28 -19.34
C GLN A 156 10.41 15.07 -18.47
N ILE A 157 10.31 14.99 -17.15
CA ILE A 157 11.29 15.57 -16.22
C ILE A 157 12.65 14.86 -16.36
N GLU A 158 12.68 13.54 -16.46
CA GLU A 158 13.91 12.76 -16.70
C GLU A 158 14.61 13.14 -18.01
N ARG A 159 13.83 13.49 -19.05
CA ARG A 159 14.34 13.93 -20.35
C ARG A 159 14.75 15.40 -20.37
N GLY A 160 14.50 16.14 -19.29
CA GLY A 160 14.73 17.59 -19.22
C GLY A 160 13.76 18.45 -20.03
N ALA A 161 12.69 17.84 -20.58
CA ALA A 161 11.66 18.58 -21.35
C ALA A 161 10.71 19.38 -20.45
N ILE A 162 10.53 18.95 -19.20
CA ILE A 162 9.77 19.63 -18.16
C ILE A 162 10.66 19.74 -16.91
N ARG A 163 10.51 20.84 -16.15
CA ARG A 163 11.15 21.01 -14.84
C ARG A 163 10.10 21.08 -13.75
N LEU A 164 10.36 20.38 -12.64
CA LEU A 164 9.42 20.24 -11.54
C LEU A 164 9.02 21.59 -10.92
N GLU A 165 9.99 22.48 -10.73
CA GLU A 165 9.80 23.80 -10.10
C GLU A 165 9.52 24.90 -11.12
N GLU A 166 9.43 24.59 -12.41
CA GLU A 166 9.10 25.57 -13.45
C GLU A 166 7.60 25.88 -13.43
N PRO A 167 7.21 27.13 -13.66
CA PRO A 167 5.81 27.50 -13.85
C PRO A 167 5.18 26.75 -15.02
N VAL A 168 3.97 26.24 -14.82
CA VAL A 168 3.17 25.58 -15.88
C VAL A 168 2.96 26.50 -17.09
N ALA A 169 2.83 27.80 -16.82
CA ALA A 169 2.67 28.85 -17.86
C ALA A 169 3.85 28.92 -18.86
N THR A 170 5.04 28.47 -18.48
CA THR A 170 6.19 28.35 -19.39
C THR A 170 5.89 27.36 -20.53
N TYR A 171 5.14 26.30 -20.25
CA TYR A 171 4.78 25.26 -21.22
C TYR A 171 3.38 25.49 -21.83
N LEU A 172 2.46 26.06 -21.04
CA LEU A 172 1.08 26.37 -21.41
C LEU A 172 0.80 27.84 -21.12
N PRO A 173 1.15 28.78 -22.03
CA PRO A 173 0.97 30.23 -21.80
C PRO A 173 -0.46 30.63 -21.44
N ALA A 174 -1.49 29.96 -21.99
CA ALA A 174 -2.89 30.20 -21.66
C ALA A 174 -3.22 29.92 -20.16
N PHE A 175 -2.42 29.13 -19.48
CA PHE A 175 -2.60 28.85 -18.06
C PHE A 175 -2.25 30.05 -17.15
N ALA A 176 -1.53 31.06 -17.65
CA ALA A 176 -1.10 32.20 -16.84
C ALA A 176 -2.25 33.12 -16.37
N ALA A 177 -3.45 32.99 -16.94
CA ALA A 177 -4.61 33.78 -16.58
C ALA A 177 -4.93 33.75 -15.08
N HIS A 178 -5.59 34.79 -14.57
CA HIS A 178 -6.06 34.90 -13.17
C HIS A 178 -4.95 34.70 -12.12
N GLY A 179 -3.74 35.18 -12.41
CA GLY A 179 -2.63 35.14 -11.46
C GLY A 179 -1.93 33.79 -11.33
N LYS A 180 -2.24 32.81 -12.18
CA LYS A 180 -1.64 31.45 -12.15
C LYS A 180 -0.24 31.38 -12.75
N GLY A 181 0.34 32.49 -13.22
CA GLY A 181 1.62 32.51 -13.93
C GLY A 181 2.80 31.85 -13.18
N ASN A 182 2.74 31.75 -11.85
CA ASN A 182 3.79 31.18 -11.02
C ASN A 182 3.44 29.79 -10.44
N ILE A 183 2.30 29.20 -10.78
CA ILE A 183 1.95 27.85 -10.33
C ILE A 183 2.89 26.85 -11.02
N THR A 184 3.63 26.06 -10.22
CA THR A 184 4.62 25.10 -10.70
C THR A 184 4.02 23.73 -11.04
N VAL A 185 4.74 22.96 -11.85
CA VAL A 185 4.41 21.56 -12.14
C VAL A 185 4.29 20.73 -10.86
N ARG A 186 5.20 20.96 -9.88
CA ARG A 186 5.12 20.31 -8.57
C ARG A 186 3.80 20.60 -7.85
N GLN A 187 3.36 21.84 -7.84
CA GLN A 187 2.12 22.23 -7.15
C GLN A 187 0.87 21.57 -7.76
N LEU A 188 0.87 21.31 -9.08
CA LEU A 188 -0.19 20.49 -9.69
C LEU A 188 -0.10 19.02 -9.24
N LEU A 189 1.09 18.42 -9.27
CA LEU A 189 1.30 17.02 -8.87
C LEU A 189 1.03 16.74 -7.38
N THR A 190 1.12 17.77 -6.53
CA THR A 190 0.95 17.64 -5.07
C THR A 190 -0.36 18.24 -4.55
N HIS A 191 -1.25 18.68 -5.45
CA HIS A 191 -2.53 19.30 -5.11
C HIS A 191 -2.43 20.55 -4.20
N THR A 192 -1.36 21.35 -4.41
CA THR A 192 -1.12 22.59 -3.67
C THR A 192 -1.15 23.83 -4.59
N SER A 193 -1.77 23.71 -5.76
CA SER A 193 -1.88 24.78 -6.76
C SER A 193 -2.88 25.89 -6.38
N GLY A 194 -3.82 25.62 -5.49
CA GLY A 194 -4.94 26.51 -5.18
C GLY A 194 -6.11 26.42 -6.15
N LEU A 195 -6.07 25.52 -7.15
CA LEU A 195 -7.20 25.29 -8.05
C LEU A 195 -8.35 24.61 -7.32
N LYS A 196 -9.59 24.95 -7.71
CA LYS A 196 -10.78 24.27 -7.17
C LYS A 196 -10.81 22.78 -7.52
N PRO A 197 -11.52 21.95 -6.72
CA PRO A 197 -11.50 20.48 -6.88
C PRO A 197 -12.01 20.02 -8.25
N TRP A 198 -13.07 20.65 -8.76
CA TRP A 198 -13.85 20.16 -9.87
C TRP A 198 -14.64 21.29 -10.56
N MET A 199 -15.06 21.09 -11.81
CA MET A 199 -15.96 21.93 -12.59
C MET A 199 -16.92 21.04 -13.38
N PRO A 200 -18.18 21.49 -13.66
CA PRO A 200 -19.12 20.71 -14.46
C PRO A 200 -18.87 20.91 -15.96
N LEU A 201 -17.71 20.46 -16.48
CA LEU A 201 -17.28 20.68 -17.85
C LEU A 201 -18.26 20.11 -18.88
N TRP A 202 -18.84 18.98 -18.56
CA TRP A 202 -19.76 18.26 -19.44
C TRP A 202 -21.07 19.03 -19.71
N SER A 203 -21.51 19.88 -18.78
CA SER A 203 -22.78 20.64 -18.89
C SER A 203 -22.58 22.08 -19.33
N ASP A 204 -21.49 22.74 -18.89
CA ASP A 204 -21.35 24.19 -19.03
C ASP A 204 -20.64 24.62 -20.31
N TRP A 205 -19.93 23.67 -20.97
CA TRP A 205 -19.21 23.94 -22.22
C TRP A 205 -19.57 22.93 -23.31
N PRO A 206 -19.80 23.39 -24.56
CA PRO A 206 -20.39 22.55 -25.59
C PRO A 206 -19.45 21.51 -26.21
N ASP A 207 -18.13 21.75 -26.20
CA ASP A 207 -17.16 20.92 -26.92
C ASP A 207 -15.84 20.77 -26.16
N LYS A 208 -14.99 19.81 -26.59
CA LYS A 208 -13.70 19.50 -25.99
C LYS A 208 -12.76 20.71 -25.92
N ALA A 209 -12.73 21.52 -26.97
CA ALA A 209 -11.80 22.66 -27.04
C ALA A 209 -12.17 23.74 -26.02
N SER A 210 -13.46 24.08 -25.91
CA SER A 210 -13.97 25.05 -24.93
C SER A 210 -13.81 24.52 -23.47
N ARG A 211 -13.99 23.22 -23.24
CA ARG A 211 -13.76 22.57 -21.93
C ARG A 211 -12.29 22.68 -21.51
N ILE A 212 -11.37 22.36 -22.41
CA ILE A 212 -9.93 22.51 -22.15
C ILE A 212 -9.58 23.97 -21.89
N ALA A 213 -10.10 24.90 -22.69
CA ALA A 213 -9.87 26.33 -22.48
C ALA A 213 -10.38 26.78 -21.10
N ALA A 214 -11.56 26.29 -20.64
CA ALA A 214 -12.10 26.60 -19.34
C ALA A 214 -11.22 26.06 -18.19
N VAL A 215 -10.65 24.87 -18.32
CA VAL A 215 -9.69 24.31 -17.34
C VAL A 215 -8.45 25.20 -17.25
N LEU A 216 -7.90 25.64 -18.38
CA LEU A 216 -6.71 26.49 -18.40
C LEU A 216 -7.01 27.92 -17.91
N ASP A 217 -8.24 28.41 -18.09
CA ASP A 217 -8.68 29.76 -17.69
C ASP A 217 -9.24 29.82 -16.26
N VAL A 218 -9.40 28.69 -15.54
CA VAL A 218 -10.02 28.67 -14.22
C VAL A 218 -9.31 29.58 -13.21
N GLU A 219 -10.10 30.35 -12.44
CA GLU A 219 -9.58 31.14 -11.33
C GLU A 219 -9.25 30.26 -10.11
N PRO A 220 -8.06 30.39 -9.50
CA PRO A 220 -7.72 29.68 -8.28
C PRO A 220 -8.55 30.20 -7.09
N THR A 221 -8.87 29.30 -6.15
CA THR A 221 -9.66 29.62 -4.94
C THR A 221 -8.79 30.03 -3.76
N SER A 222 -7.47 29.78 -3.84
CA SER A 222 -6.48 30.19 -2.84
C SER A 222 -5.11 30.40 -3.50
N PRO A 223 -4.21 31.16 -2.83
CA PRO A 223 -2.83 31.28 -3.31
C PRO A 223 -2.13 29.91 -3.36
N PRO A 224 -1.23 29.70 -4.35
CA PRO A 224 -0.45 28.46 -4.43
C PRO A 224 0.35 28.20 -3.15
N ALA A 225 0.49 26.92 -2.76
CA ALA A 225 1.20 26.45 -1.57
C ALA A 225 0.64 26.90 -0.21
N THR A 226 -0.57 27.47 -0.15
CA THR A 226 -1.21 27.88 1.12
C THR A 226 -2.23 26.87 1.63
N THR A 227 -2.77 26.04 0.75
CA THR A 227 -3.78 25.02 1.05
C THR A 227 -3.50 23.75 0.26
N TYR A 228 -3.88 22.61 0.83
CA TYR A 228 -4.04 21.37 0.09
C TYR A 228 -5.50 21.26 -0.39
N VAL A 229 -5.69 21.15 -1.70
CA VAL A 229 -7.01 20.91 -2.31
C VAL A 229 -6.85 19.85 -3.39
N TYR A 230 -7.31 18.63 -3.12
CA TYR A 230 -7.37 17.60 -4.16
C TYR A 230 -8.19 18.10 -5.34
N SER A 231 -7.56 18.19 -6.51
CA SER A 231 -8.16 18.83 -7.68
C SER A 231 -7.93 18.02 -8.96
N ASP A 232 -9.02 17.66 -9.61
CA ASP A 232 -9.00 17.03 -10.94
C ASP A 232 -8.41 17.95 -12.00
N LEU A 233 -8.63 19.27 -11.85
CA LEU A 233 -8.14 20.27 -12.79
C LEU A 233 -6.60 20.31 -12.87
N ASN A 234 -5.91 19.95 -11.77
CA ASN A 234 -4.46 19.81 -11.76
C ASN A 234 -4.00 18.77 -12.79
N LEU A 235 -4.58 17.61 -12.75
CA LEU A 235 -4.18 16.49 -13.61
C LEU A 235 -4.74 16.64 -15.03
N MET A 236 -5.89 17.27 -15.20
CA MET A 236 -6.36 17.70 -16.53
C MET A 236 -5.35 18.63 -17.19
N THR A 237 -4.88 19.65 -16.46
CA THR A 237 -3.84 20.59 -16.92
C THR A 237 -2.54 19.86 -17.26
N LEU A 238 -2.10 18.92 -16.44
CA LEU A 238 -0.90 18.11 -16.72
C LEU A 238 -1.08 17.21 -17.95
N GLY A 239 -2.27 16.64 -18.17
CA GLY A 239 -2.59 15.91 -19.40
C GLY A 239 -2.44 16.78 -20.65
N VAL A 240 -3.02 17.99 -20.63
CA VAL A 240 -2.87 18.97 -21.74
C VAL A 240 -1.41 19.37 -21.92
N LEU A 241 -0.67 19.55 -20.84
CA LEU A 241 0.76 19.89 -20.88
C LEU A 241 1.56 18.78 -21.58
N LEU A 242 1.29 17.51 -21.23
CA LEU A 242 1.95 16.36 -21.85
C LEU A 242 1.67 16.28 -23.35
N GLU A 243 0.41 16.42 -23.78
CA GLU A 243 0.04 16.42 -25.19
C GLU A 243 0.73 17.57 -25.95
N ARG A 244 0.78 18.75 -25.33
CA ARG A 244 1.47 19.92 -25.94
C ARG A 244 2.97 19.71 -26.09
N GLN A 245 3.64 19.16 -25.06
CA GLN A 245 5.09 18.96 -25.05
C GLN A 245 5.55 17.83 -25.96
N THR A 246 4.72 16.80 -26.12
CA THR A 246 5.10 15.59 -26.88
C THR A 246 4.56 15.58 -28.31
N GLY A 247 3.51 16.34 -28.59
CA GLY A 247 2.75 16.28 -29.85
C GLY A 247 1.95 14.97 -30.02
N GLN A 248 1.85 14.16 -28.95
CA GLN A 248 1.11 12.88 -28.93
C GLN A 248 -0.10 13.00 -28.02
N VAL A 249 -1.20 12.31 -28.34
CA VAL A 249 -2.37 12.21 -27.48
C VAL A 249 -2.09 11.33 -26.25
N LEU A 250 -2.79 11.62 -25.15
CA LEU A 250 -2.47 11.02 -23.84
C LEU A 250 -2.65 9.50 -23.82
N ASP A 251 -3.64 8.95 -24.53
CA ASP A 251 -3.85 7.50 -24.65
C ASP A 251 -2.67 6.79 -25.34
N GLN A 252 -2.14 7.40 -26.38
CA GLN A 252 -0.94 6.88 -27.06
C GLN A 252 0.27 6.92 -26.13
N LEU A 253 0.44 8.01 -25.36
CA LEU A 253 1.53 8.12 -24.40
C LEU A 253 1.45 7.04 -23.30
N VAL A 254 0.27 6.80 -22.73
CA VAL A 254 0.08 5.73 -21.72
C VAL A 254 0.38 4.37 -22.32
N ARG A 255 -0.15 4.09 -23.50
CA ARG A 255 0.09 2.81 -24.20
C ARG A 255 1.57 2.58 -24.47
N GLU A 256 2.23 3.50 -25.19
CA GLU A 256 3.58 3.30 -25.69
C GLU A 256 4.68 3.44 -24.64
N ARG A 257 4.43 4.21 -23.58
CA ARG A 257 5.47 4.55 -22.60
C ARG A 257 5.29 3.89 -21.24
N ILE A 258 4.13 3.26 -20.98
CA ILE A 258 3.86 2.57 -19.72
C ILE A 258 3.33 1.15 -20.00
N ALA A 259 2.18 1.03 -20.67
CA ALA A 259 1.47 -0.24 -20.77
C ALA A 259 2.26 -1.28 -21.60
N GLU A 260 2.65 -0.96 -22.83
CA GLU A 260 3.40 -1.86 -23.71
C GLU A 260 4.76 -2.25 -23.12
N PRO A 261 5.61 -1.32 -22.61
CA PRO A 261 6.88 -1.69 -22.01
C PRO A 261 6.75 -2.62 -20.80
N LEU A 262 5.70 -2.43 -19.99
CA LEU A 262 5.45 -3.27 -18.81
C LEU A 262 4.66 -4.56 -19.12
N GLY A 263 4.15 -4.73 -20.35
CA GLY A 263 3.32 -5.85 -20.75
C GLY A 263 1.90 -5.83 -20.16
N MET A 264 1.38 -4.64 -19.80
CA MET A 264 0.05 -4.39 -19.25
C MET A 264 -0.98 -4.37 -20.40
N LYS A 265 -1.46 -5.55 -20.82
CA LYS A 265 -2.20 -5.74 -22.05
C LYS A 265 -3.64 -5.22 -22.04
N ASP A 266 -4.23 -5.16 -20.86
CA ASP A 266 -5.61 -4.73 -20.65
C ASP A 266 -5.67 -3.30 -20.06
N THR A 267 -4.57 -2.53 -20.21
CA THR A 267 -4.45 -1.17 -19.66
C THR A 267 -4.42 -0.11 -20.75
N GLY A 268 -5.33 0.84 -20.68
CA GLY A 268 -5.43 1.95 -21.63
C GLY A 268 -6.72 2.75 -21.49
N TYR A 269 -6.86 3.76 -22.35
CA TYR A 269 -8.10 4.52 -22.47
C TYR A 269 -9.03 3.88 -23.50
N ASN A 270 -10.32 4.14 -23.37
CA ASN A 270 -11.35 3.76 -24.34
C ASN A 270 -11.20 2.29 -24.80
N PRO A 271 -11.45 1.30 -23.92
CA PRO A 271 -11.28 -0.10 -24.25
C PRO A 271 -12.11 -0.49 -25.49
N ASP A 272 -11.60 -1.44 -26.28
CA ASP A 272 -12.31 -1.93 -27.47
C ASP A 272 -13.72 -2.41 -27.09
N PRO A 273 -14.77 -2.03 -27.80
CA PRO A 273 -16.15 -2.43 -27.50
C PRO A 273 -16.37 -3.95 -27.40
N SER A 274 -15.55 -4.76 -28.07
CA SER A 274 -15.59 -6.23 -27.95
C SER A 274 -15.21 -6.73 -26.56
N LEU A 275 -14.48 -5.94 -25.77
CA LEU A 275 -14.11 -6.26 -24.38
C LEU A 275 -15.22 -5.99 -23.37
N LYS A 276 -16.33 -5.37 -23.77
CA LYS A 276 -17.43 -5.02 -22.88
C LYS A 276 -17.87 -6.15 -21.93
N PRO A 277 -17.97 -7.43 -22.35
CA PRO A 277 -18.30 -8.54 -21.44
C PRO A 277 -17.27 -8.80 -20.33
N ARG A 278 -16.04 -8.30 -20.48
CA ARG A 278 -14.97 -8.38 -19.48
C ARG A 278 -14.87 -7.12 -18.62
N ILE A 279 -15.66 -6.09 -18.88
CA ILE A 279 -15.57 -4.81 -18.17
C ILE A 279 -16.61 -4.77 -17.06
N ALA A 280 -16.24 -4.31 -15.88
CA ALA A 280 -17.18 -4.07 -14.80
C ALA A 280 -18.05 -2.84 -15.11
N ALA A 281 -19.37 -2.98 -14.98
CA ALA A 281 -20.29 -1.87 -15.07
C ALA A 281 -20.08 -0.90 -13.90
N THR A 282 -20.28 0.38 -14.18
CA THR A 282 -20.18 1.43 -13.18
C THR A 282 -21.58 1.94 -12.82
N GLU A 283 -21.91 3.19 -12.93
CA GLU A 283 -23.13 3.79 -12.42
C GLU A 283 -24.25 3.81 -13.49
N PHE A 284 -25.49 3.80 -13.04
CA PHE A 284 -26.61 4.21 -13.88
C PHE A 284 -26.75 5.74 -13.79
N GLU A 285 -26.32 6.42 -14.84
CA GLU A 285 -26.34 7.89 -14.90
C GLU A 285 -27.63 8.40 -15.57
N ALA A 286 -28.42 9.10 -14.77
CA ALA A 286 -29.60 9.79 -15.25
C ALA A 286 -29.27 11.21 -15.77
N SER A 287 -28.20 11.80 -15.28
CA SER A 287 -27.71 13.13 -15.70
C SER A 287 -26.17 13.17 -15.64
N PRO A 288 -25.49 13.24 -16.80
CA PRO A 288 -26.04 13.20 -18.17
C PRO A 288 -26.83 11.89 -18.42
N PRO A 289 -27.79 11.85 -19.34
CA PRO A 289 -28.66 10.67 -19.53
C PRO A 289 -27.91 9.57 -20.32
N ARG A 290 -26.93 8.93 -19.68
CA ARG A 290 -26.09 7.85 -20.27
C ARG A 290 -26.66 6.45 -19.99
N GLY A 291 -27.61 6.33 -19.02
CA GLY A 291 -28.10 5.03 -18.58
C GLY A 291 -27.01 4.24 -17.81
N MET A 292 -26.97 2.91 -17.99
CA MET A 292 -25.93 2.09 -17.38
C MET A 292 -24.59 2.32 -18.09
N VAL A 293 -23.67 2.98 -17.41
CA VAL A 293 -22.32 3.23 -17.91
C VAL A 293 -21.51 1.92 -17.80
N TRP A 294 -21.22 1.35 -18.96
CA TRP A 294 -20.56 0.06 -19.06
C TRP A 294 -19.69 -0.04 -20.32
N GLY A 295 -18.38 -0.15 -20.15
CA GLY A 295 -17.39 -0.18 -21.24
C GLY A 295 -16.96 1.20 -21.72
N GLU A 296 -17.38 2.26 -21.03
CA GLU A 296 -16.93 3.63 -21.23
C GLU A 296 -16.61 4.29 -19.86
N VAL A 297 -15.84 5.37 -19.87
CA VAL A 297 -15.42 6.06 -18.64
C VAL A 297 -16.61 6.57 -17.84
N HIS A 298 -16.58 6.34 -16.52
CA HIS A 298 -17.61 6.80 -15.59
C HIS A 298 -17.58 8.32 -15.41
N ASP A 299 -16.40 8.91 -15.19
CA ASP A 299 -16.24 10.34 -14.93
C ASP A 299 -16.84 11.19 -16.06
N GLU A 300 -17.82 12.03 -15.74
CA GLU A 300 -18.59 12.83 -16.69
C GLU A 300 -17.70 13.84 -17.43
N ASN A 301 -16.69 14.39 -16.76
CA ASN A 301 -15.76 15.33 -17.38
C ASN A 301 -14.81 14.61 -18.34
N ALA A 302 -14.25 13.47 -17.94
CA ALA A 302 -13.41 12.65 -18.82
C ALA A 302 -14.20 12.16 -20.04
N TRP A 303 -15.44 11.70 -19.84
CA TRP A 303 -16.36 11.34 -20.92
C TRP A 303 -16.57 12.52 -21.89
N SER A 304 -16.86 13.69 -21.36
CA SER A 304 -17.06 14.90 -22.18
C SER A 304 -15.80 15.36 -22.93
N LEU A 305 -14.62 14.92 -22.50
CA LEU A 305 -13.33 15.11 -23.16
C LEU A 305 -12.97 13.99 -24.16
N GLY A 306 -13.90 13.08 -24.42
CA GLY A 306 -13.72 11.96 -25.36
C GLY A 306 -13.13 10.71 -24.73
N GLY A 307 -13.30 10.55 -23.42
CA GLY A 307 -12.81 9.39 -22.64
C GLY A 307 -11.34 9.46 -22.26
N ILE A 308 -10.61 10.50 -22.67
CA ILE A 308 -9.16 10.63 -22.47
C ILE A 308 -8.88 11.93 -21.73
N ALA A 309 -8.50 11.79 -20.45
CA ALA A 309 -8.17 12.94 -19.61
C ALA A 309 -7.09 12.58 -18.59
N GLY A 310 -6.31 13.57 -18.16
CA GLY A 310 -5.19 13.35 -17.23
C GLY A 310 -5.61 12.92 -15.82
N HIS A 311 -6.88 13.12 -15.44
CA HIS A 311 -7.40 12.83 -14.11
C HIS A 311 -8.18 11.53 -14.01
N ALA A 312 -8.71 10.99 -15.12
CA ALA A 312 -9.56 9.79 -15.18
C ALA A 312 -9.60 9.23 -16.61
N GLY A 313 -10.11 7.98 -16.78
CA GLY A 313 -10.37 7.36 -18.07
C GLY A 313 -9.48 6.16 -18.41
N VAL A 314 -8.44 5.87 -17.61
CA VAL A 314 -7.67 4.63 -17.76
C VAL A 314 -8.49 3.45 -17.26
N PHE A 315 -8.54 2.39 -18.05
CA PHE A 315 -9.05 1.07 -17.68
C PHE A 315 -7.90 0.13 -17.43
N SER A 316 -8.05 -0.83 -16.51
CA SER A 316 -7.01 -1.82 -16.20
C SER A 316 -7.59 -3.04 -15.48
N THR A 317 -6.78 -4.07 -15.31
CA THR A 317 -7.06 -5.27 -14.50
C THR A 317 -6.23 -5.27 -13.22
N ALA A 318 -6.59 -6.11 -12.25
CA ALA A 318 -5.79 -6.28 -11.03
C ALA A 318 -4.38 -6.81 -11.34
N GLN A 319 -4.25 -7.67 -12.34
CA GLN A 319 -2.94 -8.21 -12.78
C GLN A 319 -2.05 -7.11 -13.37
N ASP A 320 -2.57 -6.26 -14.25
CA ASP A 320 -1.79 -5.18 -14.84
C ASP A 320 -1.38 -4.15 -13.76
N MET A 321 -2.29 -3.84 -12.83
CA MET A 321 -1.97 -2.96 -11.71
C MET A 321 -0.92 -3.58 -10.77
N ALA A 322 -0.88 -4.92 -10.61
CA ALA A 322 0.17 -5.60 -9.87
C ALA A 322 1.55 -5.46 -10.55
N VAL A 323 1.59 -5.51 -11.88
CA VAL A 323 2.81 -5.23 -12.65
C VAL A 323 3.28 -3.80 -12.43
N LEU A 324 2.37 -2.82 -12.45
CA LEU A 324 2.70 -1.43 -12.13
C LEU A 324 3.24 -1.29 -10.69
N ALA A 325 2.58 -1.92 -9.70
CA ALA A 325 3.01 -1.91 -8.31
C ALA A 325 4.42 -2.50 -8.15
N GLN A 326 4.68 -3.66 -8.77
CA GLN A 326 6.00 -4.30 -8.72
C GLN A 326 7.05 -3.46 -9.42
N SER A 327 6.71 -2.79 -10.54
CA SER A 327 7.65 -1.89 -11.21
C SER A 327 8.09 -0.74 -10.29
N MET A 328 7.17 -0.18 -9.49
CA MET A 328 7.49 0.85 -8.50
C MET A 328 8.37 0.28 -7.36
N LEU A 329 8.07 -0.92 -6.86
CA LEU A 329 8.90 -1.62 -5.86
C LEU A 329 10.31 -1.92 -6.38
N ASN A 330 10.48 -2.14 -7.67
CA ASN A 330 11.76 -2.36 -8.34
C ASN A 330 12.48 -1.05 -8.72
N GLY A 331 11.97 0.11 -8.33
CA GLY A 331 12.55 1.41 -8.68
C GLY A 331 12.34 1.82 -10.13
N GLY A 332 11.17 1.50 -10.69
CA GLY A 332 10.71 1.93 -12.01
C GLY A 332 11.03 0.97 -13.15
N THR A 333 11.40 -0.30 -12.84
CA THR A 333 11.78 -1.32 -13.84
C THR A 333 10.98 -2.60 -13.63
N TYR A 334 10.52 -3.24 -14.70
CA TYR A 334 9.88 -4.55 -14.68
C TYR A 334 10.16 -5.32 -15.98
N GLY A 335 10.43 -6.64 -15.89
CA GLY A 335 10.66 -7.48 -17.06
C GLY A 335 11.80 -7.01 -17.99
N GLY A 336 12.79 -6.31 -17.45
CA GLY A 336 13.89 -5.72 -18.22
C GLY A 336 13.57 -4.35 -18.83
N HIS A 337 12.34 -3.85 -18.73
CA HIS A 337 11.91 -2.56 -19.23
C HIS A 337 11.83 -1.51 -18.13
N ARG A 338 12.52 -0.39 -18.31
CA ARG A 338 12.52 0.73 -17.37
C ARG A 338 11.59 1.83 -17.86
N ILE A 339 10.56 2.14 -17.06
CA ILE A 339 9.66 3.28 -17.30
C ILE A 339 10.08 4.54 -16.52
N LEU A 340 10.76 4.39 -15.38
CA LEU A 340 11.29 5.48 -14.55
C LEU A 340 12.66 5.09 -13.98
N SER A 341 13.47 6.09 -13.62
CA SER A 341 14.67 5.89 -12.79
C SER A 341 14.29 5.69 -11.31
N GLN A 342 15.16 5.04 -10.53
CA GLN A 342 14.97 4.93 -9.08
C GLN A 342 14.80 6.29 -8.40
N GLY A 343 15.62 7.29 -8.82
CA GLY A 343 15.50 8.64 -8.28
C GLY A 343 14.16 9.32 -8.58
N SER A 344 13.50 8.99 -9.70
CA SER A 344 12.15 9.48 -10.00
C SER A 344 11.11 8.79 -9.13
N VAL A 345 11.21 7.48 -8.94
CA VAL A 345 10.30 6.75 -8.03
C VAL A 345 10.46 7.26 -6.59
N GLU A 346 11.69 7.52 -6.12
CA GLU A 346 11.93 8.12 -4.81
C GLU A 346 11.26 9.49 -4.68
N LYS A 347 11.38 10.36 -5.68
CA LYS A 347 10.67 11.66 -5.70
C LYS A 347 9.16 11.47 -5.68
N MET A 348 8.61 10.54 -6.46
CA MET A 348 7.17 10.27 -6.47
C MET A 348 6.64 9.78 -5.13
N THR A 349 7.46 9.13 -4.31
CA THR A 349 7.11 8.60 -2.99
C THR A 349 7.72 9.38 -1.83
N THR A 350 8.17 10.62 -2.07
CA THR A 350 8.62 11.57 -1.05
C THR A 350 7.48 12.54 -0.72
N ASN A 351 7.23 12.79 0.57
CA ASN A 351 6.19 13.73 0.99
C ASN A 351 6.62 15.19 0.77
N TYR A 352 5.96 15.87 -0.16
CA TYR A 352 6.12 17.31 -0.41
C TYR A 352 5.16 18.17 0.41
N ASN A 353 4.16 17.57 1.04
CA ASN A 353 3.10 18.24 1.77
C ASN A 353 3.31 18.29 3.28
N THR A 354 4.56 18.40 3.74
CA THR A 354 4.90 18.43 5.18
C THR A 354 4.25 19.58 5.94
N ALA A 355 3.87 20.66 5.25
CA ALA A 355 3.11 21.78 5.81
C ALA A 355 1.60 21.49 6.00
N PHE A 356 1.10 20.36 5.49
CA PHE A 356 -0.32 19.99 5.50
C PHE A 356 -0.52 18.65 6.21
N PRO A 357 -0.53 18.59 7.55
CA PRO A 357 -0.70 17.36 8.31
C PRO A 357 -1.94 16.57 7.87
N GLY A 358 -1.81 15.24 7.73
CA GLY A 358 -2.87 14.36 7.24
C GLY A 358 -3.06 14.32 5.71
N ASN A 359 -2.35 15.19 4.96
CA ASN A 359 -2.42 15.26 3.50
C ASN A 359 -1.04 14.98 2.87
N SER A 360 -0.34 13.99 3.39
CA SER A 360 0.95 13.56 2.84
C SER A 360 0.79 13.17 1.38
N HIS A 361 1.59 13.77 0.49
CA HIS A 361 1.49 13.57 -0.94
C HIS A 361 2.86 13.63 -1.61
N GLY A 362 3.10 12.66 -2.48
CA GLY A 362 4.23 12.63 -3.38
C GLY A 362 3.90 13.26 -4.73
N LEU A 363 4.71 12.98 -5.75
CA LEU A 363 4.41 13.46 -7.10
C LEU A 363 3.40 12.51 -7.77
N GLY A 364 2.11 12.73 -7.50
CA GLY A 364 0.99 11.96 -7.99
C GLY A 364 0.50 10.85 -7.06
N PHE A 365 1.34 10.33 -6.15
CA PHE A 365 0.91 9.35 -5.15
C PHE A 365 0.41 10.03 -3.88
N GLU A 366 -0.72 9.55 -3.36
CA GLU A 366 -1.08 9.75 -1.96
C GLU A 366 -0.12 8.95 -1.07
N LEU A 367 0.31 9.53 0.05
CA LEU A 367 1.23 8.89 0.99
C LEU A 367 0.60 8.87 2.39
N ASP A 368 0.90 7.82 3.18
CA ASP A 368 0.53 7.76 4.59
C ASP A 368 -0.97 7.99 4.85
N GLN A 369 -1.83 7.35 4.03
CA GLN A 369 -3.29 7.48 4.11
C GLN A 369 -3.94 6.30 4.85
N ARG A 370 -4.22 6.49 6.14
CA ARG A 370 -4.72 5.44 7.05
C ARG A 370 -6.02 4.82 6.60
N TRP A 371 -6.92 5.63 6.04
CA TRP A 371 -8.28 5.23 5.72
C TRP A 371 -8.39 4.13 4.64
N TYR A 372 -7.33 3.84 3.88
CA TYR A 372 -7.30 2.72 2.94
C TYR A 372 -6.01 1.87 2.97
N MET A 373 -4.91 2.38 3.52
CA MET A 373 -3.62 1.66 3.55
C MET A 373 -3.51 0.67 4.72
N GLY A 374 -4.45 0.73 5.70
CA GLY A 374 -4.51 -0.22 6.81
C GLY A 374 -3.17 -0.41 7.51
N GLY A 375 -2.84 -1.62 7.93
CA GLY A 375 -1.59 -1.95 8.61
C GLY A 375 -0.33 -1.90 7.72
N LEU A 376 -0.46 -1.73 6.39
CA LEU A 376 0.69 -1.46 5.52
C LEU A 376 1.16 0.00 5.59
N LEU A 377 0.45 0.84 6.34
CA LEU A 377 0.77 2.25 6.50
C LEU A 377 2.21 2.48 6.95
N SER A 378 2.87 3.45 6.34
CA SER A 378 4.15 4.03 6.76
C SER A 378 4.31 5.40 6.08
N PRO A 379 5.26 6.25 6.53
CA PRO A 379 5.54 7.52 5.85
C PRO A 379 5.91 7.40 4.37
N THR A 380 6.27 6.20 3.90
CA THR A 380 6.69 5.91 2.52
C THR A 380 5.73 4.97 1.79
N THR A 381 4.67 4.52 2.43
CA THR A 381 3.60 3.76 1.77
C THR A 381 2.86 4.68 0.84
N ALA A 382 2.82 4.29 -0.43
CA ALA A 382 2.25 5.07 -1.51
C ALA A 382 1.01 4.38 -2.09
N GLY A 383 0.09 5.13 -2.61
CA GLY A 383 -1.10 4.56 -3.23
C GLY A 383 -1.97 5.61 -3.90
N HIS A 384 -3.10 5.16 -4.37
CA HIS A 384 -4.19 6.01 -4.86
C HIS A 384 -5.50 5.25 -4.84
N THR A 385 -6.60 5.97 -4.79
CA THR A 385 -7.95 5.40 -4.87
C THR A 385 -8.72 5.96 -6.05
N GLY A 386 -9.67 5.18 -6.56
CA GLY A 386 -10.59 5.59 -7.61
C GLY A 386 -12.03 5.67 -7.13
N TYR A 387 -12.77 6.65 -7.65
CA TYR A 387 -14.17 6.90 -7.28
C TYR A 387 -15.07 5.72 -7.58
N THR A 388 -14.80 4.98 -8.66
CA THR A 388 -15.50 3.77 -9.07
C THR A 388 -15.38 2.59 -8.09
N GLY A 389 -14.39 2.64 -7.19
CA GLY A 389 -14.16 1.60 -6.18
C GLY A 389 -12.80 0.93 -6.28
N THR A 390 -11.89 1.47 -7.06
CA THR A 390 -10.54 0.94 -7.27
C THR A 390 -9.55 1.50 -6.25
N SER A 391 -8.46 0.75 -5.97
CA SER A 391 -7.34 1.22 -5.16
C SER A 391 -6.08 0.40 -5.41
N ILE A 392 -4.94 1.04 -5.18
CA ILE A 392 -3.61 0.44 -5.15
C ILE A 392 -2.87 0.97 -3.92
N VAL A 393 -2.29 0.08 -3.15
CA VAL A 393 -1.39 0.37 -2.02
C VAL A 393 -0.06 -0.30 -2.30
N ILE A 394 1.04 0.43 -2.19
CA ILE A 394 2.41 -0.05 -2.43
C ILE A 394 3.25 0.28 -1.21
N ASP A 395 3.73 -0.74 -0.52
CA ASP A 395 4.57 -0.61 0.66
C ASP A 395 5.99 -1.09 0.40
N LYS A 396 6.89 -0.15 0.26
CA LYS A 396 8.31 -0.41 0.02
C LYS A 396 8.99 -1.10 1.21
N MET A 397 8.55 -0.81 2.44
CA MET A 397 9.15 -1.36 3.65
C MET A 397 8.92 -2.86 3.82
N SER A 398 7.81 -3.38 3.33
CA SER A 398 7.53 -4.81 3.31
C SER A 398 7.64 -5.43 1.90
N ARG A 399 7.93 -4.63 0.87
CA ARG A 399 7.87 -5.04 -0.55
C ARG A 399 6.53 -5.69 -0.90
N SER A 400 5.47 -5.11 -0.35
CA SER A 400 4.10 -5.59 -0.53
C SER A 400 3.26 -4.62 -1.33
N PHE A 401 2.21 -5.13 -1.92
CA PHE A 401 1.14 -4.29 -2.48
C PHE A 401 -0.23 -4.95 -2.28
N ALA A 402 -1.24 -4.11 -2.13
CA ALA A 402 -2.63 -4.53 -2.05
C ALA A 402 -3.46 -3.77 -3.09
N ILE A 403 -4.17 -4.50 -3.93
CA ILE A 403 -5.02 -3.98 -4.99
C ILE A 403 -6.44 -4.47 -4.74
N VAL A 404 -7.39 -3.53 -4.70
CA VAL A 404 -8.82 -3.83 -4.66
C VAL A 404 -9.49 -3.07 -5.78
N LEU A 405 -10.05 -3.78 -6.74
CA LEU A 405 -10.82 -3.24 -7.83
C LEU A 405 -12.28 -3.69 -7.64
N SER A 406 -13.18 -2.76 -7.34
CA SER A 406 -14.60 -3.04 -7.19
C SER A 406 -15.43 -2.09 -8.04
N ASN A 407 -16.67 -2.45 -8.31
CA ASN A 407 -17.62 -1.59 -8.97
C ASN A 407 -18.60 -0.93 -7.97
N ARG A 408 -18.04 -0.28 -6.93
CA ARG A 408 -18.83 0.27 -5.82
C ARG A 408 -19.88 1.32 -6.23
N VAL A 409 -19.72 1.95 -7.38
CA VAL A 409 -20.72 2.87 -7.93
C VAL A 409 -21.83 2.16 -8.72
N HIS A 410 -21.75 0.85 -8.91
CA HIS A 410 -22.78 0.04 -9.56
C HIS A 410 -23.82 -0.43 -8.56
N PRO A 411 -25.10 -0.03 -8.69
CA PRO A 411 -25.66 0.80 -9.76
C PRO A 411 -25.65 2.30 -9.44
N SER A 412 -25.27 2.75 -8.23
CA SER A 412 -25.34 4.15 -7.83
C SER A 412 -24.24 4.56 -6.86
N ARG A 413 -23.63 5.73 -7.13
CA ARG A 413 -22.66 6.38 -6.24
C ARG A 413 -23.19 6.68 -4.84
N SER A 414 -24.51 6.74 -4.67
CA SER A 414 -25.17 7.03 -3.39
C SER A 414 -25.18 5.83 -2.41
N TRP A 415 -24.75 4.63 -2.84
CA TRP A 415 -24.82 3.42 -2.01
C TRP A 415 -23.75 3.32 -0.92
N GLY A 416 -22.79 4.21 -0.92
CA GLY A 416 -21.79 4.30 0.15
C GLY A 416 -20.35 4.17 -0.36
N SER A 417 -19.45 3.76 0.53
CA SER A 417 -18.03 3.70 0.28
C SER A 417 -17.50 2.27 0.49
N ASN A 418 -16.59 1.84 -0.37
CA ASN A 418 -15.86 0.58 -0.22
C ASN A 418 -14.53 0.71 0.56
N ASN A 419 -14.32 1.81 1.29
CA ASN A 419 -13.11 1.98 2.11
C ASN A 419 -12.85 0.82 3.09
N PRO A 420 -13.89 0.17 3.69
CA PRO A 420 -13.67 -1.03 4.50
C PRO A 420 -12.96 -2.16 3.74
N ALA A 421 -13.31 -2.40 2.46
CA ALA A 421 -12.68 -3.43 1.65
C ALA A 421 -11.21 -3.10 1.31
N ARG A 422 -10.94 -1.84 0.90
CA ARG A 422 -9.59 -1.33 0.65
C ARG A 422 -8.69 -1.55 1.86
N ARG A 423 -9.17 -1.14 3.04
CA ARG A 423 -8.45 -1.30 4.31
C ARG A 423 -8.28 -2.76 4.69
N ALA A 424 -9.31 -3.60 4.52
CA ALA A 424 -9.25 -5.01 4.89
C ALA A 424 -8.16 -5.78 4.12
N ALA A 425 -8.02 -5.52 2.82
CA ALA A 425 -6.98 -6.12 1.98
C ALA A 425 -5.57 -5.78 2.49
N ALA A 426 -5.30 -4.49 2.71
CA ALA A 426 -4.01 -4.03 3.21
C ALA A 426 -3.74 -4.49 4.65
N GLN A 427 -4.76 -4.50 5.52
CA GLN A 427 -4.66 -4.99 6.90
C GLN A 427 -4.39 -6.49 6.95
N GLY A 428 -5.09 -7.29 6.15
CA GLY A 428 -4.89 -8.75 6.08
C GLY A 428 -3.45 -9.09 5.68
N LEU A 429 -2.91 -8.39 4.67
CA LEU A 429 -1.53 -8.59 4.25
C LEU A 429 -0.52 -8.15 5.31
N ALA A 430 -0.75 -7.03 6.01
CA ALA A 430 0.12 -6.59 7.11
C ALA A 430 0.12 -7.58 8.29
N LEU A 431 -1.04 -8.16 8.61
CA LEU A 431 -1.16 -9.17 9.67
C LEU A 431 -0.54 -10.51 9.30
N ALA A 432 -0.46 -10.83 8.00
CA ALA A 432 0.20 -12.02 7.49
C ALA A 432 1.73 -11.99 7.65
N LEU A 433 2.30 -10.78 7.75
CA LEU A 433 3.72 -10.55 8.03
C LEU A 433 3.99 -10.71 9.54
N GLY A 434 4.94 -11.55 9.91
CA GLY A 434 5.24 -11.84 11.31
C GLY A 434 5.94 -10.69 12.04
N VAL A 435 5.67 -10.58 13.34
CA VAL A 435 6.48 -9.80 14.30
C VAL A 435 7.12 -10.82 15.24
N GLU A 436 8.40 -11.14 15.01
CA GLU A 436 9.08 -12.21 15.74
C GLU A 436 9.39 -11.78 17.17
N PRO A 437 9.11 -12.64 18.18
CA PRO A 437 9.51 -12.41 19.56
C PRO A 437 11.01 -12.12 19.69
N ARG A 438 11.36 -11.28 20.63
CA ARG A 438 12.76 -10.94 20.96
C ARG A 438 13.36 -11.93 21.95
N HIS A 439 12.51 -12.50 22.79
CA HIS A 439 12.87 -13.45 23.83
C HIS A 439 11.93 -14.67 23.76
N GLY A 440 12.45 -15.83 24.10
CA GLY A 440 11.65 -17.06 24.09
C GLY A 440 11.00 -17.39 22.74
N GLY A 441 9.82 -17.96 22.77
CA GLY A 441 9.07 -18.38 21.58
C GLY A 441 7.77 -17.60 21.33
N THR A 442 7.38 -16.68 22.24
CA THR A 442 6.15 -15.88 22.12
C THR A 442 6.34 -14.50 22.72
N ALA A 443 5.63 -13.52 22.18
CA ALA A 443 5.48 -12.18 22.75
C ALA A 443 3.99 -11.90 23.05
N TRP A 444 3.70 -11.00 23.98
CA TRP A 444 2.34 -10.55 24.24
C TRP A 444 1.87 -9.61 23.14
N PHE A 445 0.75 -9.92 22.49
CA PHE A 445 0.14 -9.15 21.40
C PHE A 445 -1.22 -8.57 21.80
N SER A 446 -1.41 -7.29 21.59
CA SER A 446 -2.62 -6.53 21.96
C SER A 446 -3.86 -6.82 21.12
N GLY A 447 -3.72 -7.51 19.99
CA GLY A 447 -4.75 -7.54 18.94
C GLY A 447 -4.83 -6.22 18.15
N THR A 448 -5.78 -6.19 17.17
CA THR A 448 -5.99 -5.06 16.25
C THR A 448 -7.49 -4.79 16.05
N ARG A 449 -8.28 -4.80 17.10
CA ARG A 449 -9.71 -4.49 17.05
C ARG A 449 -9.94 -3.01 17.30
N ASP A 450 -10.78 -2.39 16.47
CA ASP A 450 -11.30 -1.04 16.70
C ASP A 450 -12.20 -1.00 17.94
N ALA A 451 -12.31 0.17 18.59
CA ALA A 451 -13.18 0.48 19.71
C ALA A 451 -13.03 -0.50 20.90
N THR A 452 -11.79 -0.84 21.26
CA THR A 452 -11.51 -1.76 22.37
C THR A 452 -10.49 -1.19 23.35
N THR A 453 -10.49 -1.76 24.56
CA THR A 453 -9.40 -1.61 25.52
C THR A 453 -8.88 -2.98 25.89
N ALA A 454 -7.61 -3.24 25.62
CA ALA A 454 -6.91 -4.47 25.98
C ALA A 454 -5.91 -4.19 27.11
N THR A 455 -5.82 -5.08 28.10
CA THR A 455 -4.91 -4.94 29.25
C THR A 455 -4.08 -6.17 29.50
N LEU A 456 -2.78 -5.98 29.77
CA LEU A 456 -1.85 -6.98 30.24
C LEU A 456 -1.36 -6.52 31.62
N THR A 457 -1.75 -7.20 32.68
CA THR A 457 -1.55 -6.76 34.07
C THR A 457 -0.73 -7.79 34.85
N THR A 458 0.30 -7.35 35.59
CA THR A 458 1.04 -8.23 36.49
C THR A 458 0.22 -8.58 37.73
N ARG A 459 0.53 -9.71 38.37
CA ARG A 459 0.17 -9.88 39.79
C ARG A 459 0.86 -8.80 40.64
N THR A 460 0.44 -8.65 41.90
CA THR A 460 1.10 -7.72 42.83
C THR A 460 2.57 -8.10 42.99
N LEU A 461 3.46 -7.14 42.76
CA LEU A 461 4.91 -7.27 42.90
C LEU A 461 5.36 -6.54 44.16
N GLU A 462 6.23 -7.14 44.94
CA GLU A 462 6.94 -6.48 46.04
C GLU A 462 8.19 -5.81 45.47
N VAL A 463 8.07 -4.55 45.10
CA VAL A 463 9.13 -3.78 44.44
C VAL A 463 10.10 -3.21 45.48
N PRO A 464 11.40 -3.58 45.48
CA PRO A 464 12.39 -3.02 46.36
C PRO A 464 12.75 -1.58 45.95
N SER A 465 13.39 -0.85 46.89
CA SER A 465 13.92 0.47 46.55
C SER A 465 14.92 0.39 45.39
N ARG A 466 14.90 1.39 44.51
CA ARG A 466 15.78 1.48 43.31
C ARG A 466 15.61 0.31 42.35
N ALA A 467 14.38 -0.15 42.14
CA ALA A 467 14.06 -1.10 41.12
C ALA A 467 13.72 -0.44 39.80
N SER A 468 13.97 -1.14 38.71
CA SER A 468 13.60 -0.72 37.36
C SER A 468 12.86 -1.83 36.64
N LEU A 469 11.92 -1.43 35.78
CA LEU A 469 11.28 -2.25 34.77
C LEU A 469 12.06 -2.11 33.46
N ALA A 470 12.33 -3.21 32.78
CA ALA A 470 12.81 -3.26 31.41
C ALA A 470 11.91 -4.18 30.59
N PHE A 471 11.64 -3.83 29.36
CA PHE A 471 10.90 -4.66 28.40
C PHE A 471 11.22 -4.26 26.97
N ASP A 472 11.04 -5.17 26.01
CA ASP A 472 11.05 -4.86 24.60
C ASP A 472 9.62 -4.55 24.15
N LEU A 473 9.48 -3.54 23.29
CA LEU A 473 8.22 -3.00 22.85
C LEU A 473 8.21 -2.81 21.34
N PHE A 474 7.27 -3.45 20.66
CA PHE A 474 6.94 -3.14 19.28
C PHE A 474 5.62 -2.36 19.26
N VAL A 475 5.61 -1.20 18.60
CA VAL A 475 4.41 -0.35 18.46
C VAL A 475 4.27 0.06 17.01
N ASP A 476 3.11 -0.22 16.44
CA ASP A 476 2.68 0.32 15.15
C ASP A 476 1.19 0.65 15.24
N THR A 477 0.91 1.87 15.71
CA THR A 477 -0.43 2.36 16.04
C THR A 477 -0.57 3.81 15.63
N GLU A 478 -1.79 4.28 15.47
CA GLU A 478 -2.03 5.71 15.26
C GLU A 478 -2.01 6.51 16.58
N SER A 479 -1.97 7.85 16.47
CA SER A 479 -1.83 8.73 17.62
C SER A 479 -3.02 8.71 18.59
N SER A 480 -4.20 8.34 18.10
CA SER A 480 -5.42 8.15 18.90
C SER A 480 -5.48 6.80 19.61
N ASP A 481 -4.61 5.86 19.24
CA ASP A 481 -4.54 4.50 19.76
C ASP A 481 -3.26 4.26 20.60
N PRO A 482 -3.09 4.91 21.76
CA PRO A 482 -1.88 4.78 22.55
C PRO A 482 -1.83 3.47 23.35
N MET A 483 -0.61 2.93 23.47
CA MET A 483 -0.26 2.03 24.56
C MET A 483 0.19 2.85 25.76
N THR A 484 -0.40 2.60 26.94
CA THR A 484 -0.06 3.26 28.21
C THR A 484 0.48 2.23 29.21
N LEU A 485 1.63 2.52 29.80
CA LEU A 485 2.17 1.81 30.96
C LEU A 485 1.64 2.47 32.23
N GLU A 486 1.04 1.69 33.11
CA GLU A 486 0.41 2.17 34.34
C GLU A 486 0.83 1.34 35.54
N SER A 487 0.76 1.92 36.75
CA SER A 487 0.91 1.22 38.02
C SER A 487 -0.27 1.48 38.95
N SER A 488 -0.53 0.49 39.82
CA SER A 488 -1.52 0.57 40.89
C SER A 488 -0.91 0.08 42.20
N THR A 489 -1.12 0.83 43.31
CA THR A 489 -0.70 0.42 44.66
C THR A 489 -1.87 0.05 45.58
N ASP A 490 -3.10 0.02 45.02
CA ASP A 490 -4.34 -0.25 45.75
C ASP A 490 -5.10 -1.48 45.23
N GLY A 491 -4.34 -2.45 44.65
CA GLY A 491 -4.89 -3.69 44.15
C GLY A 491 -5.67 -3.54 42.83
N GLY A 492 -5.36 -2.53 42.03
CA GLY A 492 -5.99 -2.32 40.72
C GLY A 492 -7.22 -1.42 40.75
N THR A 493 -7.50 -0.78 41.88
CA THR A 493 -8.64 0.14 42.01
C THR A 493 -8.37 1.48 41.30
N THR A 494 -7.17 2.05 41.47
CA THR A 494 -6.72 3.23 40.74
C THR A 494 -5.43 2.95 39.98
N TRP A 495 -5.26 3.61 38.83
CA TRP A 495 -4.12 3.43 37.94
C TRP A 495 -3.51 4.77 37.57
N HIS A 496 -2.19 4.84 37.62
CA HIS A 496 -1.43 6.04 37.29
C HIS A 496 -0.41 5.75 36.20
N PRO A 497 -0.28 6.61 35.16
CA PRO A 497 0.74 6.47 34.14
C PRO A 497 2.15 6.40 34.74
N VAL A 498 2.97 5.51 34.24
CA VAL A 498 4.38 5.37 34.60
C VAL A 498 5.24 5.89 33.46
N PRO A 499 5.90 7.04 33.59
CA PRO A 499 6.83 7.53 32.59
C PRO A 499 7.93 6.51 32.31
N PHE A 500 8.28 6.33 31.04
CA PHE A 500 9.35 5.42 30.65
C PHE A 500 10.17 5.98 29.47
N THR A 501 11.39 5.49 29.33
CA THR A 501 12.24 5.80 28.18
C THR A 501 12.13 4.71 27.15
N VAL A 502 12.21 5.08 25.87
CA VAL A 502 12.38 4.14 24.76
C VAL A 502 13.69 4.43 24.05
N ARG A 503 14.39 3.36 23.66
CA ARG A 503 15.62 3.44 22.87
C ARG A 503 15.39 2.83 21.48
N ASP A 504 15.64 3.64 20.44
CA ASP A 504 15.66 3.25 19.05
C ASP A 504 17.02 3.57 18.43
N ARG A 505 17.79 2.56 18.01
CA ARG A 505 19.11 2.73 17.31
C ARG A 505 20.05 3.73 17.99
N GLY A 506 20.06 3.75 19.32
CA GLY A 506 20.92 4.64 20.11
C GLY A 506 20.28 5.96 20.52
N THR A 507 19.20 6.38 19.91
CA THR A 507 18.40 7.52 20.36
C THR A 507 17.52 7.11 21.53
N VAL A 508 17.49 7.93 22.59
CA VAL A 508 16.64 7.73 23.77
C VAL A 508 15.62 8.86 23.82
N SER A 509 14.35 8.49 23.92
CA SER A 509 13.23 9.41 24.07
C SER A 509 12.46 9.11 25.37
N GLN A 510 11.99 10.15 26.06
CA GLN A 510 11.16 10.05 27.25
C GLN A 510 9.69 10.09 26.85
N THR A 511 8.85 9.27 27.50
CA THR A 511 7.39 9.33 27.42
C THR A 511 6.81 9.82 28.74
N ASP A 512 5.55 10.24 28.71
CA ASP A 512 4.74 10.54 29.89
C ASP A 512 4.00 9.31 30.45
N GLY A 513 4.34 8.13 29.97
CA GLY A 513 3.67 6.85 30.26
C GLY A 513 2.87 6.32 29.09
N SER A 514 2.70 7.10 28.01
CA SER A 514 1.97 6.69 26.80
C SER A 514 2.86 6.77 25.57
N ILE A 515 2.59 5.90 24.59
CA ILE A 515 3.29 5.88 23.32
C ILE A 515 2.36 5.41 22.18
N ALA A 516 2.45 6.10 21.06
CA ALA A 516 1.85 5.72 19.79
C ALA A 516 2.84 6.05 18.67
N ILE A 517 3.20 5.10 17.85
CA ILE A 517 4.17 5.26 16.75
C ILE A 517 3.64 4.48 15.55
N SER A 518 3.67 5.09 14.36
CA SER A 518 3.33 4.45 13.09
C SER A 518 4.55 4.31 12.19
N GLY A 519 4.67 3.17 11.51
CA GLY A 519 5.62 2.94 10.42
C GLY A 519 7.08 2.79 10.79
N THR A 520 7.45 2.70 12.09
CA THR A 520 8.85 2.40 12.47
C THR A 520 9.20 0.94 12.26
N ARG A 521 8.24 0.04 12.50
CA ARG A 521 8.29 -1.40 12.24
C ARG A 521 9.51 -2.08 12.82
N ARG A 522 9.82 -1.79 14.09
CA ARG A 522 10.94 -2.42 14.80
C ARG A 522 10.73 -2.39 16.30
N TRP A 523 11.40 -3.31 16.95
CA TRP A 523 11.43 -3.40 18.39
C TRP A 523 12.23 -2.25 19.02
N LEU A 524 11.66 -1.67 20.08
CA LEU A 524 12.25 -0.65 20.93
C LEU A 524 12.61 -1.26 22.29
N GLN A 525 13.65 -0.76 22.93
CA GLN A 525 13.96 -1.11 24.32
C GLN A 525 13.34 -0.07 25.25
N ALA A 526 12.46 -0.52 26.13
CA ALA A 526 11.76 0.34 27.09
C ALA A 526 12.31 0.16 28.51
N ARG A 527 12.39 1.25 29.29
CA ARG A 527 12.79 1.23 30.70
C ARG A 527 12.02 2.26 31.50
N ALA A 528 11.63 1.88 32.73
CA ALA A 528 11.00 2.74 33.71
C ALA A 528 11.62 2.53 35.09
N ASP A 529 11.78 3.57 35.88
CA ASP A 529 12.08 3.47 37.29
C ASP A 529 10.79 3.25 38.08
N LEU A 530 10.81 2.34 39.05
CA LEU A 530 9.64 1.95 39.83
C LEU A 530 9.73 2.47 41.26
N ALA A 531 8.62 2.94 41.80
CA ALA A 531 8.49 3.23 43.22
C ALA A 531 8.60 1.93 44.03
N ALA A 532 9.14 2.04 45.28
CA ALA A 532 9.20 0.90 46.18
C ALA A 532 7.82 0.60 46.79
N GLY A 533 7.59 -0.67 47.11
CA GLY A 533 6.37 -1.17 47.75
C GLY A 533 5.54 -2.09 46.88
N PRO A 534 4.43 -2.63 47.42
CA PRO A 534 3.52 -3.47 46.68
C PRO A 534 2.84 -2.71 45.55
N GLN A 535 2.94 -3.21 44.33
CA GLN A 535 2.27 -2.59 43.19
C GLN A 535 2.01 -3.61 42.06
N GLN A 536 1.05 -3.29 41.22
CA GLN A 536 0.78 -3.96 39.96
C GLN A 536 1.19 -3.04 38.80
N LEU A 537 1.68 -3.62 37.71
CA LEU A 537 1.99 -2.94 36.45
C LEU A 537 0.98 -3.39 35.39
N ARG A 538 0.58 -2.44 34.52
CA ARG A 538 -0.36 -2.72 33.44
C ARG A 538 0.06 -2.04 32.14
N TRP A 539 0.10 -2.79 31.05
CA TRP A 539 0.13 -2.28 29.69
C TRP A 539 -1.31 -2.24 29.19
N ARG A 540 -1.81 -1.03 28.97
CA ARG A 540 -3.16 -0.79 28.46
C ARG A 540 -3.07 -0.27 27.05
N TYR A 541 -3.70 -0.95 26.10
CA TYR A 541 -3.86 -0.53 24.71
C TYR A 541 -5.32 -0.18 24.47
N THR A 542 -5.57 1.07 24.06
CA THR A 542 -6.93 1.58 23.81
C THR A 542 -7.01 2.03 22.37
N THR A 543 -8.03 1.57 21.64
CA THR A 543 -8.28 1.91 20.25
C THR A 543 -9.58 2.68 20.11
N ASP A 544 -9.61 3.64 19.18
CA ASP A 544 -10.84 4.30 18.78
C ASP A 544 -11.64 3.45 17.76
N ALA A 545 -12.64 4.04 17.08
CA ALA A 545 -13.52 3.30 16.17
C ALA A 545 -12.93 3.09 14.76
N SER A 546 -11.69 3.49 14.51
CA SER A 546 -11.13 3.56 13.15
C SER A 546 -9.61 3.36 13.12
N TYR A 547 -9.13 2.60 12.15
CA TYR A 547 -7.75 2.63 11.66
C TYR A 547 -6.65 2.15 12.62
N VAL A 548 -6.78 0.99 13.20
CA VAL A 548 -5.66 0.34 13.90
C VAL A 548 -4.51 0.02 12.92
N GLY A 549 -3.27 0.13 13.40
CA GLY A 549 -2.06 -0.32 12.69
C GLY A 549 -1.82 -1.82 12.82
N ARG A 550 -0.54 -2.22 12.95
CA ARG A 550 -0.14 -3.62 13.24
C ARG A 550 -0.36 -3.99 14.71
N GLY A 551 -0.59 -3.00 15.59
CA GLY A 551 -0.83 -3.18 17.02
C GLY A 551 0.44 -3.09 17.86
N VAL A 552 0.35 -3.61 19.09
CA VAL A 552 1.41 -3.53 20.10
C VAL A 552 1.85 -4.94 20.50
N PHE A 553 3.17 -5.14 20.59
CA PHE A 553 3.76 -6.33 21.18
C PHE A 553 4.65 -5.93 22.36
N VAL A 554 4.59 -6.72 23.45
CA VAL A 554 5.41 -6.58 24.64
C VAL A 554 6.14 -7.87 24.88
N ASP A 555 7.45 -7.81 25.15
CA ASP A 555 8.31 -8.98 25.30
C ASP A 555 9.42 -8.74 26.33
N GLY A 556 10.06 -9.78 26.85
CA GLY A 556 11.20 -9.69 27.73
C GLY A 556 10.96 -8.87 29.01
N VAL A 557 9.74 -8.87 29.56
CA VAL A 557 9.38 -8.05 30.73
C VAL A 557 10.18 -8.49 31.95
N ARG A 558 10.95 -7.57 32.53
CA ARG A 558 11.78 -7.85 33.68
C ARG A 558 11.77 -6.70 34.68
N VAL A 559 11.44 -7.00 35.93
CA VAL A 559 11.60 -6.07 37.07
C VAL A 559 12.77 -6.54 37.92
N ALA A 560 13.75 -5.67 38.13
CA ALA A 560 14.94 -5.99 38.91
C ALA A 560 15.36 -4.80 39.78
N GLY A 561 15.89 -5.09 40.96
CA GLY A 561 16.48 -4.12 41.89
C GLY A 561 17.80 -4.62 42.45
N HIS A 562 18.34 -3.91 43.40
CA HIS A 562 19.63 -4.24 44.03
C HIS A 562 19.64 -5.62 44.75
N LEU A 563 18.45 -6.15 45.14
CA LEU A 563 18.27 -7.43 45.77
C LEU A 563 18.07 -8.59 44.77
N GLY A 564 18.04 -8.33 43.48
CA GLY A 564 17.84 -9.32 42.43
C GLY A 564 16.61 -9.07 41.56
N VAL A 565 16.17 -10.16 40.88
CA VAL A 565 15.02 -10.13 39.96
C VAL A 565 13.73 -10.32 40.76
N VAL A 566 12.76 -9.43 40.59
CA VAL A 566 11.43 -9.49 41.20
C VAL A 566 10.42 -10.17 40.27
N LEU A 567 10.53 -9.87 38.97
CA LEU A 567 9.72 -10.47 37.90
C LEU A 567 10.61 -10.79 36.71
N ASP A 568 10.49 -11.99 36.19
CA ASP A 568 11.03 -12.42 34.91
C ASP A 568 9.85 -13.00 34.11
N GLY A 569 9.35 -12.23 33.15
CA GLY A 569 8.14 -12.56 32.40
C GLY A 569 8.29 -13.75 31.48
N GLU A 570 9.51 -14.03 31.00
CA GLU A 570 9.81 -15.20 30.18
C GLU A 570 9.72 -16.49 30.97
N ARG A 571 10.17 -16.46 32.23
CA ARG A 571 10.15 -17.63 33.12
C ARG A 571 8.81 -17.83 33.80
N HIS A 572 8.06 -16.76 33.99
CA HIS A 572 6.82 -16.71 34.76
C HIS A 572 5.68 -16.02 34.00
N PRO A 573 5.28 -16.51 32.80
CA PRO A 573 4.18 -15.90 32.03
C PRO A 573 2.84 -15.97 32.80
N GLU A 574 2.68 -16.92 33.75
CA GLU A 574 1.52 -17.00 34.63
C GLU A 574 1.41 -15.84 35.64
N SER A 575 2.43 -14.98 35.72
CA SER A 575 2.38 -13.77 36.55
C SER A 575 1.58 -12.65 35.90
N PHE A 576 1.13 -12.84 34.67
CA PHE A 576 0.30 -11.87 33.96
C PHE A 576 -1.16 -12.32 33.87
N VAL A 577 -2.05 -11.34 33.97
CA VAL A 577 -3.48 -11.48 33.65
C VAL A 577 -3.73 -10.68 32.37
N ALA A 578 -4.11 -11.36 31.31
CA ALA A 578 -4.35 -10.78 29.99
C ALA A 578 -5.86 -10.66 29.72
N GLN A 579 -6.29 -9.47 29.31
CA GLN A 579 -7.62 -9.21 28.79
C GLN A 579 -7.46 -8.55 27.42
N GLY A 580 -7.84 -9.28 26.36
CA GLY A 580 -7.65 -8.83 24.97
C GLY A 580 -6.22 -9.00 24.44
N TRP A 581 -5.23 -9.29 25.30
CA TRP A 581 -3.88 -9.69 24.88
C TRP A 581 -3.78 -11.20 24.75
N THR A 582 -2.95 -11.65 23.81
CA THR A 582 -2.66 -13.07 23.57
C THR A 582 -1.16 -13.27 23.42
N GLN A 583 -0.66 -14.46 23.69
CA GLN A 583 0.70 -14.83 23.31
C GLN A 583 0.73 -15.17 21.83
N ALA A 584 1.62 -14.52 21.09
CA ALA A 584 1.82 -14.70 19.65
C ALA A 584 3.26 -15.16 19.39
N SER A 585 3.42 -16.15 18.53
CA SER A 585 4.73 -16.65 18.09
C SER A 585 5.28 -15.89 16.88
N ARG A 586 4.45 -15.05 16.27
CA ARG A 586 4.82 -14.22 15.10
C ARG A 586 3.92 -13.00 14.93
#